data_4dcb192b2d9d0367668abc652ce7ce09
#
_entry.id   4dcb192b2d9d0367668abc652ce7ce09
#
_cell.length_a   1.000
_cell.length_b   1.000
_cell.length_c   1.000
_cell.angle_alpha   90.00
_cell.angle_beta   90.00
_cell.angle_gamma   90.00
#
_symmetry.space_group_name_H-M   'P 1'
#
loop_
_entity.id
_entity.type
_entity.pdbx_description
1 polymer ?
#
loop_
_entity_poly.entity_id
_entity_poly.type
_entity_poly.pdbx_seq_one_letter_code
_entity_poly.pdbx_strand_id
1 'polypeptide(L)'
;MPRGRFLSLEGGEGAGKSTQARALAAALREHGVEAVVTREPGGSPGAEAIRALLLEGEPGRWSARAETLLFAAARADHVEKVIRPALYAGHWVICDRFVDSTRAYQGVAGGIDDADVLALHAFGSEGLLPDRTFLLTVAPEVGAARATERDRGATDRFASRDAAFHVAVAAAFATFEGRAEGSPERFRRIDASQPPEQVTAAMLHDMADWLP
;
A
#
# COMPACT_ATOMS: atom_id res chain seq x y z
N MET A 1 2.11 27.34 1.26
CA MET A 1 0.97 26.55 0.76
C MET A 1 0.65 25.49 1.80
N PRO A 2 -0.59 25.03 1.98
CA PRO A 2 -0.86 23.90 2.85
C PRO A 2 -0.11 22.66 2.32
N ARG A 3 0.32 21.77 3.21
CA ARG A 3 0.94 20.49 2.88
C ARG A 3 -0.05 19.64 2.05
N GLY A 4 0.44 18.94 1.04
CA GLY A 4 -0.36 17.96 0.30
C GLY A 4 -0.86 16.81 1.18
N ARG A 5 -1.86 16.05 0.70
CA ARG A 5 -2.42 14.89 1.39
C ARG A 5 -1.69 13.61 0.97
N PHE A 6 -1.51 12.71 1.92
CA PHE A 6 -0.91 11.39 1.66
C PHE A 6 -1.98 10.29 1.76
N LEU A 7 -2.18 9.56 0.67
CA LEU A 7 -3.12 8.46 0.55
C LEU A 7 -2.37 7.16 0.30
N SER A 8 -2.75 6.07 0.96
CA SER A 8 -2.30 4.72 0.61
C SER A 8 -3.48 3.86 0.16
N LEU A 9 -3.21 2.98 -0.80
CA LEU A 9 -4.15 1.95 -1.23
C LEU A 9 -3.63 0.59 -0.76
N GLU A 10 -4.42 -0.09 0.06
CA GLU A 10 -4.06 -1.37 0.66
C GLU A 10 -5.05 -2.46 0.24
N GLY A 11 -4.70 -3.72 0.51
CA GLY A 11 -5.54 -4.88 0.20
C GLY A 11 -4.76 -6.03 -0.43
N GLY A 12 -5.43 -7.16 -0.61
CA GLY A 12 -4.87 -8.38 -1.19
C GLY A 12 -4.41 -8.25 -2.64
N GLU A 13 -3.84 -9.32 -3.18
CA GLU A 13 -3.53 -9.40 -4.60
C GLU A 13 -4.80 -9.33 -5.44
N GLY A 14 -4.70 -8.74 -6.64
CA GLY A 14 -5.84 -8.59 -7.55
C GLY A 14 -6.93 -7.60 -7.10
N ALA A 15 -6.79 -6.91 -5.97
CA ALA A 15 -7.77 -5.92 -5.48
C ALA A 15 -7.85 -4.64 -6.34
N GLY A 16 -6.98 -4.46 -7.34
CA GLY A 16 -7.05 -3.35 -8.28
C GLY A 16 -6.32 -2.08 -7.83
N LYS A 17 -5.49 -2.13 -6.79
CA LYS A 17 -4.77 -0.98 -6.21
C LYS A 17 -4.10 -0.08 -7.23
N SER A 18 -3.23 -0.63 -8.09
CA SER A 18 -2.48 0.15 -9.09
C SER A 18 -3.39 0.80 -10.15
N THR A 19 -4.50 0.16 -10.47
CA THR A 19 -5.53 0.73 -11.38
C THR A 19 -6.22 1.89 -10.70
N GLN A 20 -6.64 1.71 -9.46
CA GLN A 20 -7.32 2.73 -8.69
C GLN A 20 -6.41 3.92 -8.33
N ALA A 21 -5.11 3.68 -8.08
CA ALA A 21 -4.16 4.77 -7.84
C ALA A 21 -4.10 5.73 -9.05
N ARG A 22 -4.04 5.18 -10.28
CA ARG A 22 -4.04 6.00 -11.50
C ARG A 22 -5.38 6.67 -11.77
N ALA A 23 -6.49 5.95 -11.58
CA ALA A 23 -7.83 6.49 -11.78
C ALA A 23 -8.13 7.62 -10.79
N LEU A 24 -7.77 7.43 -9.52
CA LEU A 24 -7.94 8.44 -8.48
C LEU A 24 -7.11 9.69 -8.77
N ALA A 25 -5.85 9.55 -9.23
CA ALA A 25 -5.02 10.69 -9.59
C ALA A 25 -5.61 11.47 -10.78
N ALA A 26 -6.17 10.76 -11.77
CA ALA A 26 -6.86 11.40 -12.90
C ALA A 26 -8.09 12.19 -12.42
N ALA A 27 -8.91 11.58 -11.57
CA ALA A 27 -10.09 12.24 -11.03
C ALA A 27 -9.75 13.44 -10.12
N LEU A 28 -8.72 13.34 -9.28
CA LEU A 28 -8.23 14.48 -8.47
C LEU A 28 -7.80 15.66 -9.34
N ARG A 29 -7.17 15.39 -10.50
CA ARG A 29 -6.77 16.44 -11.44
C ARG A 29 -7.98 17.19 -12.01
N GLU A 30 -9.10 16.53 -12.22
CA GLU A 30 -10.36 17.19 -12.64
C GLU A 30 -10.89 18.15 -11.57
N HIS A 31 -10.54 17.92 -10.31
CA HIS A 31 -10.79 18.82 -9.17
C HIS A 31 -9.67 19.83 -8.92
N GLY A 32 -8.71 19.98 -9.84
CA GLY A 32 -7.60 20.93 -9.68
C GLY A 32 -6.52 20.49 -8.68
N VAL A 33 -6.50 19.21 -8.26
CA VAL A 33 -5.54 18.66 -7.31
C VAL A 33 -4.46 17.86 -8.06
N GLU A 34 -3.20 18.32 -7.98
CA GLU A 34 -2.07 17.58 -8.52
C GLU A 34 -1.65 16.45 -7.56
N ALA A 35 -1.51 15.23 -8.12
CA ALA A 35 -1.16 14.05 -7.34
C ALA A 35 -0.01 13.26 -7.97
N VAL A 36 0.96 12.89 -7.13
CA VAL A 36 2.04 11.94 -7.47
C VAL A 36 1.56 10.53 -7.18
N VAL A 37 1.59 9.67 -8.20
CA VAL A 37 1.29 8.24 -8.05
C VAL A 37 2.60 7.49 -7.87
N THR A 38 2.69 6.69 -6.82
CA THR A 38 3.87 5.88 -6.50
C THR A 38 3.48 4.52 -5.92
N ARG A 39 4.45 3.67 -5.58
CA ARG A 39 4.19 2.32 -5.05
C ARG A 39 5.28 1.84 -4.11
N GLU A 40 4.98 0.86 -3.29
CA GLU A 40 5.96 0.12 -2.49
C GLU A 40 5.89 -1.40 -2.71
N PRO A 41 7.05 -2.10 -2.57
CA PRO A 41 8.39 -1.52 -2.52
C PRO A 41 8.76 -0.88 -3.85
N GLY A 42 9.51 0.25 -3.82
CA GLY A 42 9.93 0.99 -5.01
C GLY A 42 9.67 2.50 -4.89
N GLY A 43 9.55 3.18 -6.02
CA GLY A 43 9.20 4.60 -6.13
C GLY A 43 10.40 5.55 -6.11
N SER A 44 11.59 5.12 -5.70
CA SER A 44 12.84 5.86 -5.80
C SER A 44 13.96 4.96 -6.31
N PRO A 45 15.06 5.49 -6.84
CA PRO A 45 16.14 4.63 -7.38
C PRO A 45 16.69 3.60 -6.39
N GLY A 46 16.90 4.00 -5.12
CA GLY A 46 17.34 3.08 -4.07
C GLY A 46 16.28 2.04 -3.71
N ALA A 47 15.03 2.47 -3.58
CA ALA A 47 13.91 1.57 -3.31
C ALA A 47 13.65 0.57 -4.45
N GLU A 48 13.84 0.96 -5.72
CA GLU A 48 13.73 0.03 -6.87
C GLU A 48 14.84 -1.01 -6.86
N ALA A 49 16.07 -0.65 -6.47
CA ALA A 49 17.15 -1.63 -6.30
C ALA A 49 16.81 -2.66 -5.21
N ILE A 50 16.25 -2.20 -4.08
CA ILE A 50 15.81 -3.10 -3.02
C ILE A 50 14.59 -3.92 -3.45
N ARG A 51 13.68 -3.36 -4.25
CA ARG A 51 12.55 -4.09 -4.84
C ARG A 51 13.01 -5.31 -5.62
N ALA A 52 14.05 -5.19 -6.45
CA ALA A 52 14.60 -6.32 -7.19
C ALA A 52 15.08 -7.43 -6.22
N LEU A 53 15.76 -7.06 -5.13
CA LEU A 53 16.17 -8.02 -4.10
C LEU A 53 14.97 -8.71 -3.42
N LEU A 54 13.89 -7.97 -3.18
CA LEU A 54 12.69 -8.49 -2.50
C LEU A 54 11.84 -9.40 -3.38
N LEU A 55 11.69 -9.10 -4.66
CA LEU A 55 10.76 -9.80 -5.55
C LEU A 55 11.39 -10.94 -6.34
N GLU A 56 12.69 -10.89 -6.57
CA GLU A 56 13.43 -11.88 -7.34
C GLU A 56 13.97 -13.03 -6.47
N GLY A 57 14.16 -14.20 -7.10
CA GLY A 57 14.75 -15.39 -6.48
C GLY A 57 13.74 -16.35 -5.85
N GLU A 58 14.27 -17.39 -5.23
CA GLU A 58 13.46 -18.48 -4.69
C GLU A 58 12.71 -18.10 -3.40
N PRO A 59 11.55 -18.73 -3.14
CA PRO A 59 10.88 -18.65 -1.85
C PRO A 59 11.85 -19.00 -0.71
N GLY A 60 11.82 -18.22 0.38
CA GLY A 60 12.73 -18.44 1.52
C GLY A 60 14.14 -17.85 1.37
N ARG A 61 14.43 -17.12 0.29
CA ARG A 61 15.72 -16.41 0.10
C ARG A 61 16.08 -15.54 1.31
N TRP A 62 15.10 -14.91 1.93
CA TRP A 62 15.26 -14.04 3.10
C TRP A 62 14.56 -14.63 4.31
N SER A 63 15.16 -14.53 5.49
CA SER A 63 14.45 -14.73 6.74
C SER A 63 13.39 -13.63 6.92
N ALA A 64 12.35 -13.88 7.70
CA ALA A 64 11.29 -12.91 7.93
C ALA A 64 11.83 -11.56 8.44
N ARG A 65 12.81 -11.57 9.34
CA ARG A 65 13.45 -10.34 9.86
C ARG A 65 14.24 -9.60 8.77
N ALA A 66 15.03 -10.31 7.94
CA ALA A 66 15.78 -9.70 6.85
C ALA A 66 14.86 -9.10 5.78
N GLU A 67 13.75 -9.78 5.46
CA GLU A 67 12.74 -9.28 4.54
C GLU A 67 12.08 -7.99 5.08
N THR A 68 11.71 -7.98 6.37
CA THR A 68 11.14 -6.78 7.03
C THR A 68 12.11 -5.59 6.99
N LEU A 69 13.40 -5.82 7.27
CA LEU A 69 14.43 -4.79 7.19
C LEU A 69 14.60 -4.23 5.78
N LEU A 70 14.54 -5.08 4.75
CA LEU A 70 14.59 -4.64 3.35
C LEU A 70 13.37 -3.79 2.97
N PHE A 71 12.16 -4.17 3.41
CA PHE A 71 10.97 -3.32 3.21
C PHE A 71 11.09 -1.98 3.91
N ALA A 72 11.61 -1.97 5.15
CA ALA A 72 11.82 -0.73 5.90
C ALA A 72 12.87 0.18 5.22
N ALA A 73 13.98 -0.38 4.71
CA ALA A 73 15.01 0.36 4.01
C ALA A 73 14.51 0.95 2.68
N ALA A 74 13.74 0.17 1.89
CA ALA A 74 13.11 0.67 0.66
C ALA A 74 12.17 1.83 0.96
N ARG A 75 11.33 1.69 1.99
CA ARG A 75 10.40 2.74 2.42
C ARG A 75 11.11 4.00 2.89
N ALA A 76 12.20 3.87 3.65
CA ALA A 76 12.98 5.01 4.12
C ALA A 76 13.47 5.86 2.93
N ASP A 77 14.11 5.24 1.93
CA ASP A 77 14.59 5.93 0.72
C ASP A 77 13.45 6.56 -0.09
N HIS A 78 12.31 5.85 -0.20
CA HIS A 78 11.13 6.32 -0.91
C HIS A 78 10.47 7.53 -0.21
N VAL A 79 10.30 7.47 1.11
CA VAL A 79 9.71 8.56 1.89
C VAL A 79 10.56 9.81 1.79
N GLU A 80 11.88 9.68 1.96
CA GLU A 80 12.81 10.80 1.94
C GLU A 80 12.90 11.47 0.55
N LYS A 81 12.97 10.67 -0.51
CA LYS A 81 13.27 11.18 -1.86
C LYS A 81 12.05 11.51 -2.71
N VAL A 82 10.88 10.94 -2.39
CA VAL A 82 9.68 11.11 -3.23
C VAL A 82 8.49 11.60 -2.44
N ILE A 83 8.08 10.90 -1.36
CA ILE A 83 6.82 11.21 -0.70
C ILE A 83 6.90 12.57 0.00
N ARG A 84 7.86 12.79 0.88
CA ARG A 84 7.99 14.05 1.61
C ARG A 84 8.20 15.26 0.71
N PRO A 85 9.08 15.22 -0.30
CA PRO A 85 9.23 16.35 -1.23
C PRO A 85 7.94 16.71 -1.95
N ALA A 86 7.17 15.71 -2.42
CA ALA A 86 5.88 15.96 -3.07
C ALA A 86 4.88 16.61 -2.11
N LEU A 87 4.76 16.10 -0.88
CA LEU A 87 3.87 16.66 0.14
C LEU A 87 4.25 18.09 0.51
N TYR A 88 5.54 18.40 0.65
CA TYR A 88 6.02 19.76 0.93
C TYR A 88 5.79 20.72 -0.24
N ALA A 89 5.81 20.22 -1.48
CA ALA A 89 5.43 20.99 -2.66
C ALA A 89 3.92 21.26 -2.78
N GLY A 90 3.11 20.68 -1.87
CA GLY A 90 1.66 20.82 -1.87
C GLY A 90 0.95 19.79 -2.77
N HIS A 91 1.69 18.87 -3.41
CA HIS A 91 1.10 17.79 -4.19
C HIS A 91 0.54 16.71 -3.28
N TRP A 92 -0.56 16.11 -3.68
CA TRP A 92 -1.04 14.89 -3.05
C TRP A 92 -0.16 13.72 -3.46
N VAL A 93 -0.08 12.69 -2.62
CA VAL A 93 0.62 11.45 -2.92
C VAL A 93 -0.35 10.29 -2.80
N ILE A 94 -0.41 9.44 -3.82
CA ILE A 94 -1.18 8.20 -3.83
C ILE A 94 -0.19 7.04 -3.96
N CYS A 95 -0.05 6.24 -2.90
CA CYS A 95 0.88 5.12 -2.85
C CYS A 95 0.15 3.78 -2.93
N ASP A 96 0.49 2.96 -3.92
CA ASP A 96 0.06 1.56 -3.98
C ASP A 96 0.90 0.76 -2.98
N ARG A 97 0.33 0.40 -1.85
CA ARG A 97 0.92 -0.16 -0.63
C ARG A 97 1.80 0.83 0.15
N PHE A 98 1.79 0.67 1.47
CA PHE A 98 2.66 1.38 2.41
C PHE A 98 2.92 0.51 3.65
N VAL A 99 3.16 1.12 4.81
CA VAL A 99 3.51 0.40 6.05
C VAL A 99 2.50 -0.66 6.46
N ASP A 100 1.22 -0.46 6.18
CA ASP A 100 0.16 -1.41 6.54
C ASP A 100 0.28 -2.73 5.75
N SER A 101 0.80 -2.70 4.51
CA SER A 101 1.22 -3.92 3.82
C SER A 101 2.32 -4.67 4.59
N THR A 102 3.35 -4.00 5.12
CA THR A 102 4.39 -4.65 5.91
C THR A 102 3.82 -5.25 7.20
N ARG A 103 2.93 -4.55 7.88
CA ARG A 103 2.22 -5.05 9.07
C ARG A 103 1.40 -6.30 8.77
N ALA A 104 0.73 -6.35 7.60
CA ALA A 104 -0.06 -7.52 7.20
C ALA A 104 0.81 -8.70 6.74
N TYR A 105 1.78 -8.45 5.87
CA TYR A 105 2.57 -9.49 5.21
C TYR A 105 3.72 -10.02 6.07
N GLN A 106 4.55 -9.13 6.62
CA GLN A 106 5.69 -9.50 7.46
C GLN A 106 5.26 -9.63 8.93
N GLY A 107 4.35 -8.78 9.38
CA GLY A 107 3.80 -8.83 10.73
C GLY A 107 2.92 -10.05 10.93
N VAL A 108 1.62 -9.93 10.70
CA VAL A 108 0.63 -10.97 11.05
C VAL A 108 0.89 -12.28 10.32
N ALA A 109 1.06 -12.25 9.00
CA ALA A 109 1.27 -13.47 8.20
C ALA A 109 2.72 -14.00 8.28
N GLY A 110 3.70 -13.12 8.48
CA GLY A 110 5.14 -13.47 8.57
C GLY A 110 5.67 -13.72 9.98
N GLY A 111 4.86 -13.46 11.01
CA GLY A 111 5.21 -13.73 12.41
C GLY A 111 6.18 -12.72 13.05
N ILE A 112 6.32 -11.52 12.48
CA ILE A 112 7.06 -10.42 13.10
C ILE A 112 6.10 -9.61 13.97
N ASP A 113 6.55 -9.24 15.17
CA ASP A 113 5.73 -8.41 16.08
C ASP A 113 5.40 -7.06 15.43
N ASP A 114 4.15 -6.61 15.54
CA ASP A 114 3.70 -5.33 15.00
C ASP A 114 4.48 -4.16 15.59
N ALA A 115 4.87 -4.24 16.87
CA ALA A 115 5.71 -3.24 17.52
C ALA A 115 7.11 -3.13 16.88
N ASP A 116 7.71 -4.24 16.46
CA ASP A 116 8.98 -4.25 15.72
C ASP A 116 8.84 -3.59 14.34
N VAL A 117 7.75 -3.88 13.61
CA VAL A 117 7.47 -3.25 12.32
C VAL A 117 7.30 -1.75 12.47
N LEU A 118 6.54 -1.31 13.47
CA LEU A 118 6.30 0.11 13.75
C LEU A 118 7.57 0.83 14.24
N ALA A 119 8.43 0.17 15.03
CA ALA A 119 9.72 0.73 15.44
C ALA A 119 10.64 0.97 14.25
N LEU A 120 10.72 0.03 13.29
CA LEU A 120 11.47 0.22 12.05
C LEU A 120 10.89 1.35 11.19
N HIS A 121 9.56 1.46 11.15
CA HIS A 121 8.87 2.54 10.44
C HIS A 121 9.13 3.90 11.12
N ALA A 122 9.09 3.97 12.43
CA ALA A 122 9.41 5.18 13.19
C ALA A 122 10.83 5.65 12.92
N PHE A 123 11.81 4.73 12.89
CA PHE A 123 13.19 5.06 12.58
C PHE A 123 13.39 5.46 11.11
N GLY A 124 12.95 4.61 10.16
CA GLY A 124 13.27 4.77 8.73
C GLY A 124 12.44 5.83 8.02
N SER A 125 11.21 6.07 8.48
CA SER A 125 10.27 6.97 7.81
C SER A 125 9.76 8.09 8.73
N GLU A 126 10.40 8.26 9.90
CA GLU A 126 10.01 9.24 10.94
C GLU A 126 8.52 9.14 11.28
N GLY A 127 7.98 7.92 11.30
CA GLY A 127 6.59 7.66 11.64
C GLY A 127 5.55 8.27 10.68
N LEU A 128 5.94 8.61 9.44
CA LEU A 128 5.00 9.15 8.45
C LEU A 128 3.88 8.16 8.18
N LEU A 129 2.64 8.55 8.46
CA LEU A 129 1.45 7.77 8.13
C LEU A 129 0.62 8.48 7.05
N PRO A 130 -0.15 7.72 6.24
CA PRO A 130 -1.12 8.30 5.33
C PRO A 130 -2.21 9.08 6.09
N ASP A 131 -2.65 10.19 5.52
CA ASP A 131 -3.83 10.92 6.01
C ASP A 131 -5.09 10.03 5.84
N ARG A 132 -5.11 9.16 4.81
CA ARG A 132 -6.16 8.17 4.56
C ARG A 132 -5.56 6.89 3.95
N THR A 133 -6.02 5.74 4.44
CA THR A 133 -5.72 4.42 3.86
C THR A 133 -7.00 3.80 3.34
N PHE A 134 -7.09 3.61 2.03
CA PHE A 134 -8.19 2.90 1.40
C PHE A 134 -7.88 1.41 1.34
N LEU A 135 -8.61 0.62 2.09
CA LEU A 135 -8.54 -0.84 2.07
C LEU A 135 -9.49 -1.38 1.00
N LEU A 136 -8.92 -1.73 -0.15
CA LEU A 136 -9.67 -2.31 -1.26
C LEU A 136 -9.94 -3.80 -0.97
N THR A 137 -11.21 -4.16 -0.87
CA THR A 137 -11.63 -5.52 -0.55
C THR A 137 -12.35 -6.16 -1.73
N VAL A 138 -11.96 -7.41 -2.02
CA VAL A 138 -12.64 -8.28 -2.99
C VAL A 138 -12.72 -9.68 -2.41
N ALA A 139 -13.66 -10.49 -2.89
CA ALA A 139 -13.68 -11.91 -2.56
C ALA A 139 -12.34 -12.57 -2.98
N PRO A 140 -11.76 -13.46 -2.16
CA PRO A 140 -10.45 -14.06 -2.41
C PRO A 140 -10.34 -14.70 -3.80
N GLU A 141 -11.38 -15.34 -4.27
CA GLU A 141 -11.43 -16.02 -5.58
C GLU A 141 -11.36 -15.01 -6.72
N VAL A 142 -12.04 -13.86 -6.59
CA VAL A 142 -12.01 -12.77 -7.57
C VAL A 142 -10.63 -12.13 -7.61
N GLY A 143 -10.02 -11.89 -6.46
CA GLY A 143 -8.67 -11.37 -6.34
C GLY A 143 -7.65 -12.30 -7.00
N ALA A 144 -7.69 -13.60 -6.69
CA ALA A 144 -6.81 -14.62 -7.27
C ALA A 144 -6.95 -14.71 -8.81
N ALA A 145 -8.18 -14.70 -9.33
CA ALA A 145 -8.43 -14.73 -10.77
C ALA A 145 -7.84 -13.49 -11.48
N ARG A 146 -8.08 -12.29 -10.94
CA ARG A 146 -7.52 -11.03 -11.48
C ARG A 146 -5.98 -10.99 -11.43
N ALA A 147 -5.38 -11.51 -10.34
CA ALA A 147 -3.93 -11.60 -10.21
C ALA A 147 -3.33 -12.53 -11.27
N THR A 148 -3.91 -13.73 -11.46
CA THR A 148 -3.47 -14.71 -12.47
C THR A 148 -3.55 -14.14 -13.89
N GLU A 149 -4.63 -13.45 -14.23
CA GLU A 149 -4.81 -12.81 -15.55
C GLU A 149 -3.78 -11.72 -15.81
N ARG A 150 -3.51 -10.88 -14.80
CA ARG A 150 -2.51 -9.79 -14.88
C ARG A 150 -1.10 -10.34 -15.10
N ASP A 151 -0.72 -11.36 -14.33
CA ASP A 151 0.67 -11.81 -14.24
C ASP A 151 1.08 -12.72 -15.41
N ARG A 152 0.11 -13.27 -16.18
CA ARG A 152 0.35 -14.10 -17.38
C ARG A 152 1.48 -15.12 -17.21
N GLY A 153 1.64 -15.67 -16.00
CA GLY A 153 2.65 -16.67 -15.67
C GLY A 153 3.95 -16.12 -15.09
N ALA A 154 4.14 -14.81 -14.97
CA ALA A 154 5.26 -14.22 -14.25
C ALA A 154 4.82 -13.84 -12.82
N THR A 155 4.88 -14.80 -11.91
CA THR A 155 4.56 -14.56 -10.49
C THR A 155 5.81 -14.08 -9.75
N ASP A 156 5.68 -13.04 -8.93
CA ASP A 156 6.72 -12.68 -7.99
C ASP A 156 6.72 -13.64 -6.77
N ARG A 157 7.74 -13.52 -5.95
CA ARG A 157 7.97 -14.39 -4.78
C ARG A 157 6.83 -14.32 -3.73
N PHE A 158 6.08 -13.22 -3.66
CA PHE A 158 4.95 -13.08 -2.74
C PHE A 158 3.68 -13.69 -3.30
N ALA A 159 3.42 -13.49 -4.59
CA ALA A 159 2.30 -14.11 -5.29
C ALA A 159 2.40 -15.64 -5.31
N SER A 160 3.63 -16.19 -5.26
CA SER A 160 3.87 -17.64 -5.19
C SER A 160 3.70 -18.26 -3.79
N ARG A 161 3.42 -17.48 -2.74
CA ARG A 161 3.10 -17.98 -1.40
C ARG A 161 1.81 -18.82 -1.41
N ASP A 162 1.67 -19.72 -0.45
CA ASP A 162 0.51 -20.58 -0.35
C ASP A 162 -0.81 -19.81 -0.04
N ALA A 163 -1.93 -20.48 -0.26
CA ALA A 163 -3.25 -19.90 -0.03
C ALA A 163 -3.47 -19.49 1.45
N ALA A 164 -2.89 -20.25 2.40
CA ALA A 164 -3.01 -19.94 3.82
C ALA A 164 -2.36 -18.62 4.18
N PHE A 165 -1.21 -18.29 3.57
CA PHE A 165 -0.55 -17.01 3.72
C PHE A 165 -1.43 -15.84 3.22
N HIS A 166 -2.04 -15.97 2.05
CA HIS A 166 -2.93 -14.93 1.50
C HIS A 166 -4.20 -14.74 2.34
N VAL A 167 -4.75 -15.82 2.90
CA VAL A 167 -5.87 -15.75 3.85
C VAL A 167 -5.45 -15.01 5.12
N ALA A 168 -4.26 -15.29 5.67
CA ALA A 168 -3.74 -14.59 6.84
C ALA A 168 -3.52 -13.10 6.58
N VAL A 169 -3.01 -12.72 5.41
CA VAL A 169 -2.86 -11.31 4.99
C VAL A 169 -4.22 -10.62 4.91
N ALA A 170 -5.23 -11.26 4.30
CA ALA A 170 -6.58 -10.69 4.21
C ALA A 170 -7.21 -10.49 5.60
N ALA A 171 -7.06 -11.49 6.48
CA ALA A 171 -7.50 -11.40 7.87
C ALA A 171 -6.79 -10.28 8.63
N ALA A 172 -5.48 -10.09 8.42
CA ALA A 172 -4.70 -9.02 9.02
C ALA A 172 -5.28 -7.65 8.65
N PHE A 173 -5.51 -7.39 7.38
CA PHE A 173 -6.12 -6.13 6.93
C PHE A 173 -7.49 -5.87 7.57
N ALA A 174 -8.32 -6.91 7.74
CA ALA A 174 -9.62 -6.78 8.39
C ALA A 174 -9.53 -6.34 9.87
N THR A 175 -8.38 -6.57 10.54
CA THR A 175 -8.19 -6.15 11.94
C THR A 175 -7.72 -4.71 12.10
N PHE A 176 -7.22 -4.07 11.03
CA PHE A 176 -6.62 -2.73 11.14
C PHE A 176 -7.66 -1.61 11.32
N GLU A 177 -8.90 -1.82 10.90
CA GLU A 177 -9.99 -0.86 11.10
C GLU A 177 -10.31 -0.57 12.58
N GLY A 178 -9.93 -1.46 13.50
CA GLY A 178 -10.19 -1.32 14.94
C GLY A 178 -8.94 -1.07 15.81
N ARG A 179 -7.74 -1.07 15.22
CA ARG A 179 -6.46 -1.00 15.95
C ARG A 179 -5.65 0.24 15.59
N ALA A 180 -6.25 1.40 15.65
CA ALA A 180 -5.54 2.60 15.29
C ALA A 180 -4.66 3.13 16.43
N GLU A 181 -3.37 2.84 16.43
CA GLU A 181 -2.41 3.86 16.82
C GLU A 181 -2.40 4.91 15.69
N GLY A 182 -2.88 6.10 15.98
CA GLY A 182 -2.91 7.23 15.04
C GLY A 182 -4.21 7.42 14.25
N SER A 183 -5.36 7.36 14.88
CA SER A 183 -6.71 7.63 14.38
C SER A 183 -7.45 6.48 13.68
N PRO A 184 -8.54 5.97 14.26
CA PRO A 184 -9.45 5.03 13.62
C PRO A 184 -10.05 5.58 12.32
N GLU A 185 -10.05 6.90 12.16
CA GLU A 185 -10.54 7.59 10.96
C GLU A 185 -9.64 7.45 9.73
N ARG A 186 -8.41 6.95 9.87
CA ARG A 186 -7.48 6.80 8.75
C ARG A 186 -7.90 5.71 7.77
N PHE A 187 -8.45 4.59 8.25
CA PHE A 187 -8.85 3.46 7.40
C PHE A 187 -10.26 3.62 6.85
N ARG A 188 -10.41 3.36 5.55
CA ARG A 188 -11.69 3.29 4.85
C ARG A 188 -11.74 2.04 4.00
N ARG A 189 -12.73 1.19 4.26
CA ARG A 189 -12.98 0.02 3.44
C ARG A 189 -13.74 0.43 2.19
N ILE A 190 -13.24 -0.03 1.04
CA ILE A 190 -13.86 0.19 -0.27
C ILE A 190 -14.11 -1.19 -0.90
N ASP A 191 -15.36 -1.42 -1.29
CA ASP A 191 -15.73 -2.63 -2.05
C ASP A 191 -15.19 -2.53 -3.48
N ALA A 192 -14.09 -3.23 -3.74
CA ALA A 192 -13.43 -3.28 -5.03
C ALA A 192 -13.95 -4.41 -5.94
N SER A 193 -15.09 -5.04 -5.59
CA SER A 193 -15.84 -5.93 -6.48
C SER A 193 -16.64 -5.17 -7.52
N GLN A 194 -16.94 -3.90 -7.25
CA GLN A 194 -17.67 -2.99 -8.14
C GLN A 194 -16.86 -2.63 -9.39
N PRO A 195 -17.50 -2.09 -10.45
CA PRO A 195 -16.81 -1.50 -11.59
C PRO A 195 -15.77 -0.46 -11.17
N PRO A 196 -14.60 -0.37 -11.85
CA PRO A 196 -13.50 0.50 -11.45
C PRO A 196 -13.89 1.97 -11.22
N GLU A 197 -14.79 2.49 -12.03
CA GLU A 197 -15.30 3.87 -11.92
C GLU A 197 -16.12 4.10 -10.65
N GLN A 198 -16.87 3.10 -10.18
CA GLN A 198 -17.62 3.18 -8.93
C GLN A 198 -16.69 3.10 -7.72
N VAL A 199 -15.63 2.30 -7.79
CA VAL A 199 -14.60 2.24 -6.75
C VAL A 199 -13.89 3.59 -6.62
N THR A 200 -13.52 4.22 -7.74
CA THR A 200 -12.92 5.57 -7.75
C THR A 200 -13.90 6.61 -7.17
N ALA A 201 -15.16 6.57 -7.57
CA ALA A 201 -16.18 7.49 -7.07
C ALA A 201 -16.41 7.35 -5.55
N ALA A 202 -16.39 6.12 -5.02
CA ALA A 202 -16.49 5.89 -3.58
C ALA A 202 -15.31 6.49 -2.80
N MET A 203 -14.08 6.39 -3.31
CA MET A 203 -12.90 7.02 -2.71
C MET A 203 -12.99 8.56 -2.75
N LEU A 204 -13.42 9.14 -3.88
CA LEU A 204 -13.63 10.59 -3.99
C LEU A 204 -14.72 11.08 -3.04
N HIS A 205 -15.82 10.35 -2.93
CA HIS A 205 -16.92 10.69 -2.01
C HIS A 205 -16.42 10.74 -0.55
N ASP A 206 -15.59 9.77 -0.14
CA ASP A 206 -15.03 9.75 1.22
C ASP A 206 -14.09 10.94 1.51
N MET A 207 -13.53 11.56 0.48
CA MET A 207 -12.61 12.71 0.59
C MET A 207 -13.27 14.03 0.15
N ALA A 208 -14.59 14.07 -0.01
CA ALA A 208 -15.29 15.24 -0.56
C ALA A 208 -15.02 16.53 0.22
N ASP A 209 -14.82 16.42 1.54
CA ASP A 209 -14.47 17.52 2.44
C ASP A 209 -13.04 18.04 2.27
N TRP A 210 -12.19 17.33 1.53
CA TRP A 210 -10.80 17.72 1.26
C TRP A 210 -10.61 18.35 -0.12
N LEU A 211 -11.59 18.18 -1.00
CA LEU A 211 -11.54 18.70 -2.36
C LEU A 211 -11.85 20.21 -2.37
N PRO A 212 -11.20 20.98 -3.27
CA PRO A 212 -11.46 22.41 -3.44
C PRO A 212 -12.90 22.71 -3.84
#